data_9bd22866f9bf1e19ac9cc563140ac880
#
_entry.id   9bd22866f9bf1e19ac9cc563140ac880
#
_cell.length_a   1.000
_cell.length_b   1.000
_cell.length_c   1.000
_cell.angle_alpha   90.00
_cell.angle_beta   90.00
_cell.angle_gamma   90.00
#
_symmetry.space_group_name_H-M   'P 1'
#
loop_
_entity.id
_entity.type
_entity.pdbx_description
1 polymer ?
#
loop_
_entity_poly.entity_id
_entity_poly.type
_entity_poly.pdbx_seq_one_letter_code
_entity_poly.pdbx_strand_id
1 'polypeptide(L)'
;MDETVAVRCPAPGRQVGPLWVVTRGSGPPLVLLHGNGEDHHVFDRMLPTLGAGRTLVGVDSRAHGRSPRGTGPLSIARMADDVAEVLDLLGLRQPDVLGFSDGGNVALELAVRRPDRVRRLVVVGANLFPAGLTVRVQARVRALHAVVGALARVLPGLRAPAERMALMACEPRLDPALLARVTAPTLVVVGERDVVDHAHTGLLVRSLPDARLEVVPRAGHMLPRDRPDLLASLTVGFLATGPTVGPSGGSGPAPAHDHG
;
A
#
# COMPACT_ATOMS: atom_id res chain seq x y z
N MET A 1 -37.93 -18.83 5.25
CA MET A 1 -37.34 -17.86 6.18
C MET A 1 -36.39 -17.02 5.37
N ASP A 2 -36.85 -15.82 5.09
CA ASP A 2 -36.25 -14.87 4.16
C ASP A 2 -35.20 -14.07 4.92
N GLU A 3 -33.89 -14.41 4.78
CA GLU A 3 -32.80 -13.62 5.31
C GLU A 3 -32.59 -12.40 4.42
N THR A 4 -33.34 -11.35 4.73
CA THR A 4 -33.14 -10.02 4.18
C THR A 4 -31.69 -9.59 4.51
N VAL A 5 -30.78 -9.73 3.54
CA VAL A 5 -29.45 -9.12 3.61
C VAL A 5 -29.66 -7.61 3.74
N ALA A 6 -29.53 -7.12 4.97
CA ALA A 6 -29.56 -5.68 5.22
C ALA A 6 -28.41 -5.03 4.46
N VAL A 7 -28.76 -4.36 3.35
CA VAL A 7 -27.85 -3.45 2.65
C VAL A 7 -27.51 -2.33 3.65
N ARG A 8 -26.39 -2.50 4.40
CA ARG A 8 -25.91 -1.45 5.27
C ARG A 8 -25.50 -0.29 4.37
N CYS A 9 -26.17 0.84 4.51
CA CYS A 9 -25.75 2.09 3.90
C CYS A 9 -24.26 2.30 4.13
N PRO A 10 -23.49 2.68 3.11
CA PRO A 10 -22.06 2.94 3.28
C PRO A 10 -21.89 4.00 4.38
N ALA A 11 -20.97 3.75 5.31
CA ALA A 11 -20.63 4.75 6.34
C ALA A 11 -20.24 6.05 5.63
N PRO A 12 -20.79 7.21 6.03
CA PRO A 12 -20.45 8.47 5.40
C PRO A 12 -18.97 8.75 5.63
N GLY A 13 -18.20 8.93 4.54
CA GLY A 13 -16.84 9.41 4.63
C GLY A 13 -16.80 10.87 5.08
N ARG A 14 -15.66 11.29 5.61
CA ARG A 14 -15.42 12.67 6.03
C ARG A 14 -14.03 13.14 5.67
N GLN A 15 -13.85 14.45 5.61
CA GLN A 15 -12.52 15.05 5.52
C GLN A 15 -11.81 14.89 6.88
N VAL A 16 -10.56 14.36 6.85
CA VAL A 16 -9.67 14.26 8.00
C VAL A 16 -8.33 14.87 7.59
N GLY A 17 -8.01 16.04 8.11
CA GLY A 17 -6.86 16.80 7.64
C GLY A 17 -6.89 16.99 6.11
N PRO A 18 -5.81 16.63 5.39
CA PRO A 18 -5.73 16.83 3.95
C PRO A 18 -6.55 15.83 3.13
N LEU A 19 -7.05 14.73 3.71
CA LEU A 19 -7.59 13.61 2.95
C LEU A 19 -9.05 13.28 3.29
N TRP A 20 -9.75 12.69 2.35
CA TRP A 20 -11.05 12.08 2.54
C TRP A 20 -10.89 10.64 3.08
N VAL A 21 -11.62 10.31 4.14
CA VAL A 21 -11.51 9.05 4.84
C VAL A 21 -12.88 8.43 5.07
N VAL A 22 -12.97 7.11 4.86
CA VAL A 22 -14.15 6.29 5.16
C VAL A 22 -13.77 5.26 6.22
N THR A 23 -14.47 5.25 7.36
CA THR A 23 -14.20 4.30 8.44
C THR A 23 -15.38 3.36 8.61
N ARG A 24 -15.11 2.04 8.71
CA ARG A 24 -16.14 1.00 8.87
C ARG A 24 -15.68 -0.08 9.85
N GLY A 25 -16.62 -0.69 10.56
CA GLY A 25 -16.36 -1.81 11.48
C GLY A 25 -15.80 -1.38 12.83
N SER A 26 -15.31 -2.35 13.59
CA SER A 26 -14.73 -2.16 14.93
C SER A 26 -13.64 -3.21 15.17
N GLY A 27 -12.63 -2.87 15.98
CA GLY A 27 -11.47 -3.70 16.29
C GLY A 27 -10.14 -3.09 15.79
N PRO A 28 -9.06 -3.88 15.72
CA PRO A 28 -7.75 -3.38 15.29
C PRO A 28 -7.81 -2.69 13.92
N PRO A 29 -7.19 -1.50 13.76
CA PRO A 29 -7.30 -0.72 12.54
C PRO A 29 -6.47 -1.31 11.39
N LEU A 30 -7.08 -1.32 10.20
CA LEU A 30 -6.44 -1.61 8.91
C LEU A 30 -6.68 -0.43 7.96
N VAL A 31 -5.61 0.26 7.60
CA VAL A 31 -5.62 1.37 6.65
C VAL A 31 -5.48 0.82 5.23
N LEU A 32 -6.32 1.30 4.32
CA LEU A 32 -6.39 0.87 2.93
C LEU A 32 -6.01 2.03 2.01
N LEU A 33 -4.93 1.89 1.24
CA LEU A 33 -4.38 2.89 0.34
C LEU A 33 -4.47 2.38 -1.11
N HIS A 34 -5.27 3.06 -1.93
CA HIS A 34 -5.56 2.69 -3.33
C HIS A 34 -4.46 3.11 -4.31
N GLY A 35 -4.53 2.60 -5.54
CA GLY A 35 -3.60 2.90 -6.63
C GLY A 35 -3.89 4.22 -7.37
N ASN A 36 -3.04 4.54 -8.36
CA ASN A 36 -3.18 5.74 -9.17
C ASN A 36 -4.48 5.75 -9.97
N GLY A 37 -5.18 6.88 -9.93
CA GLY A 37 -6.43 7.08 -10.67
C GLY A 37 -7.64 6.40 -10.06
N GLU A 38 -7.51 5.78 -8.90
CA GLU A 38 -8.57 5.08 -8.16
C GLU A 38 -9.01 5.86 -6.93
N ASP A 39 -9.81 5.24 -6.07
CA ASP A 39 -10.21 5.68 -4.74
C ASP A 39 -10.42 4.47 -3.83
N HIS A 40 -10.88 4.69 -2.59
CA HIS A 40 -11.11 3.62 -1.61
C HIS A 40 -12.05 2.50 -2.08
N HIS A 41 -12.90 2.74 -3.09
CA HIS A 41 -13.83 1.74 -3.63
C HIS A 41 -13.13 0.57 -4.35
N VAL A 42 -11.85 0.69 -4.72
CA VAL A 42 -11.10 -0.43 -5.31
C VAL A 42 -11.09 -1.66 -4.38
N PHE A 43 -11.26 -1.45 -3.07
CA PHE A 43 -11.28 -2.51 -2.06
C PHE A 43 -12.69 -3.02 -1.72
N ASP A 44 -13.77 -2.49 -2.28
CA ASP A 44 -15.15 -2.79 -1.87
C ASP A 44 -15.46 -4.29 -1.85
N ARG A 45 -14.95 -5.06 -2.81
CA ARG A 45 -15.14 -6.51 -2.87
C ARG A 45 -14.36 -7.28 -1.79
N MET A 46 -13.36 -6.67 -1.18
CA MET A 46 -12.53 -7.25 -0.11
C MET A 46 -13.07 -6.93 1.29
N LEU A 47 -13.92 -5.90 1.42
CA LEU A 47 -14.38 -5.39 2.72
C LEU A 47 -15.06 -6.43 3.62
N PRO A 48 -15.89 -7.38 3.12
CA PRO A 48 -16.50 -8.39 3.97
C PRO A 48 -15.46 -9.25 4.71
N THR A 49 -14.41 -9.67 4.02
CA THR A 49 -13.35 -10.49 4.59
C THR A 49 -12.39 -9.67 5.45
N LEU A 50 -11.94 -8.50 4.95
CA LEU A 50 -11.00 -7.64 5.68
C LEU A 50 -11.61 -7.04 6.95
N GLY A 51 -12.93 -6.76 6.92
CA GLY A 51 -13.65 -6.11 8.02
C GLY A 51 -14.10 -7.04 9.14
N ALA A 52 -13.90 -8.35 9.00
CA ALA A 52 -14.25 -9.30 10.06
C ALA A 52 -13.43 -9.05 11.33
N GLY A 53 -14.05 -8.39 12.32
CA GLY A 53 -13.41 -8.02 13.60
C GLY A 53 -12.34 -6.93 13.48
N ARG A 54 -12.39 -6.07 12.46
CA ARG A 54 -11.44 -4.96 12.25
C ARG A 54 -12.15 -3.64 11.97
N THR A 55 -11.46 -2.56 12.30
CA THR A 55 -11.79 -1.22 11.82
C THR A 55 -11.07 -0.99 10.49
N LEU A 56 -11.81 -0.86 9.39
CA LEU A 56 -11.26 -0.52 8.08
C LEU A 56 -11.26 1.00 7.90
N VAL A 57 -10.12 1.55 7.47
CA VAL A 57 -9.91 2.98 7.24
C VAL A 57 -9.48 3.16 5.78
N GLY A 58 -10.46 3.33 4.89
CA GLY A 58 -10.23 3.62 3.47
C GLY A 58 -9.87 5.08 3.29
N VAL A 59 -8.76 5.36 2.65
CA VAL A 59 -8.22 6.71 2.44
C VAL A 59 -8.18 7.01 0.95
N ASP A 60 -8.82 8.09 0.53
CA ASP A 60 -8.60 8.65 -0.81
C ASP A 60 -7.31 9.48 -0.78
N SER A 61 -6.37 9.12 -1.60
CA SER A 61 -5.09 9.83 -1.70
C SER A 61 -5.28 11.25 -2.27
N ARG A 62 -4.35 12.16 -1.97
CA ARG A 62 -4.31 13.51 -2.54
C ARG A 62 -4.57 13.49 -4.06
N ALA A 63 -5.45 14.39 -4.55
CA ALA A 63 -5.87 14.51 -5.96
C ALA A 63 -6.61 13.29 -6.52
N HIS A 64 -7.09 12.37 -5.66
CA HIS A 64 -7.86 11.19 -6.03
C HIS A 64 -9.19 11.15 -5.27
N GLY A 65 -10.17 10.41 -5.80
CA GLY A 65 -11.47 10.22 -5.19
C GLY A 65 -12.09 11.54 -4.76
N ARG A 66 -12.38 11.67 -3.47
CA ARG A 66 -12.97 12.90 -2.86
C ARG A 66 -11.93 13.76 -2.14
N SER A 67 -10.66 13.35 -2.12
CA SER A 67 -9.59 14.15 -1.53
C SER A 67 -9.22 15.34 -2.41
N PRO A 68 -9.08 16.54 -1.82
CA PRO A 68 -8.63 17.72 -2.55
C PRO A 68 -7.21 17.51 -3.07
N ARG A 69 -6.89 18.20 -4.14
CA ARG A 69 -5.52 18.21 -4.68
C ARG A 69 -4.53 18.87 -3.71
N GLY A 70 -4.99 19.84 -2.92
CA GLY A 70 -4.14 20.59 -2.03
C GLY A 70 -3.09 21.44 -2.76
N THR A 71 -2.10 21.95 -2.03
CA THR A 71 -1.00 22.77 -2.53
C THR A 71 0.30 21.96 -2.68
N GLY A 72 1.26 22.49 -3.41
CA GLY A 72 2.58 21.88 -3.63
C GLY A 72 2.59 20.76 -4.69
N PRO A 73 3.74 20.11 -4.90
CA PRO A 73 3.87 19.04 -5.88
C PRO A 73 3.11 17.77 -5.46
N LEU A 74 2.61 17.03 -6.43
CA LEU A 74 2.09 15.68 -6.22
C LEU A 74 3.27 14.70 -6.26
N SER A 75 3.57 14.04 -5.13
CA SER A 75 4.63 13.05 -5.01
C SER A 75 4.26 11.97 -4.00
N ILE A 76 4.85 10.79 -4.12
CA ILE A 76 4.63 9.67 -3.19
C ILE A 76 5.03 10.07 -1.75
N ALA A 77 6.15 10.75 -1.59
CA ALA A 77 6.61 11.23 -0.29
C ALA A 77 5.60 12.19 0.38
N ARG A 78 5.02 13.12 -0.40
CA ARG A 78 3.98 14.03 0.12
C ARG A 78 2.69 13.29 0.48
N MET A 79 2.30 12.30 -0.32
CA MET A 79 1.14 11.47 -0.02
C MET A 79 1.35 10.64 1.26
N ALA A 80 2.56 10.18 1.51
CA ALA A 80 2.92 9.50 2.76
C ALA A 80 2.83 10.43 3.97
N ASP A 81 3.27 11.69 3.85
CA ASP A 81 3.11 12.71 4.90
C ASP A 81 1.63 13.00 5.19
N ASP A 82 0.78 13.08 4.15
CA ASP A 82 -0.66 13.26 4.31
C ASP A 82 -1.31 12.09 5.06
N VAL A 83 -0.91 10.85 4.73
CA VAL A 83 -1.39 9.66 5.46
C VAL A 83 -0.93 9.70 6.92
N ALA A 84 0.32 10.07 7.19
CA ALA A 84 0.82 10.20 8.56
C ALA A 84 -0.01 11.21 9.37
N GLU A 85 -0.35 12.36 8.78
CA GLU A 85 -1.23 13.37 9.40
C GLU A 85 -2.62 12.82 9.69
N VAL A 86 -3.21 12.06 8.76
CA VAL A 86 -4.50 11.39 8.97
C VAL A 86 -4.43 10.39 10.13
N LEU A 87 -3.35 9.59 10.23
CA LEU A 87 -3.15 8.66 11.33
C LEU A 87 -3.08 9.40 12.68
N ASP A 88 -2.40 10.55 12.74
CA ASP A 88 -2.30 11.38 13.94
C ASP A 88 -3.67 11.92 14.35
N LEU A 89 -4.42 12.51 13.40
CA LEU A 89 -5.74 13.07 13.64
C LEU A 89 -6.80 12.03 14.05
N LEU A 90 -6.63 10.78 13.62
CA LEU A 90 -7.49 9.67 14.01
C LEU A 90 -7.02 8.96 15.30
N GLY A 91 -5.88 9.34 15.88
CA GLY A 91 -5.29 8.70 17.06
C GLY A 91 -4.78 7.27 16.79
N LEU A 92 -4.51 6.92 15.52
CA LEU A 92 -4.02 5.60 15.13
C LEU A 92 -2.50 5.54 15.26
N ARG A 93 -2.01 4.95 16.34
CA ARG A 93 -0.57 4.91 16.62
C ARG A 93 0.20 3.96 15.71
N GLN A 94 -0.24 2.70 15.61
CA GLN A 94 0.40 1.63 14.83
C GLN A 94 -0.68 0.77 14.16
N PRO A 95 -1.39 1.29 13.13
CA PRO A 95 -2.32 0.47 12.38
C PRO A 95 -1.58 -0.55 11.50
N ASP A 96 -2.29 -1.59 11.09
CA ASP A 96 -1.91 -2.35 9.89
C ASP A 96 -2.17 -1.49 8.65
N VAL A 97 -1.37 -1.66 7.62
CA VAL A 97 -1.52 -0.93 6.36
C VAL A 97 -1.52 -1.89 5.18
N LEU A 98 -2.52 -1.78 4.31
CA LEU A 98 -2.56 -2.43 3.00
C LEU A 98 -2.53 -1.36 1.93
N GLY A 99 -1.51 -1.39 1.09
CA GLY A 99 -1.36 -0.48 -0.04
C GLY A 99 -1.31 -1.22 -1.38
N PHE A 100 -2.08 -0.75 -2.35
CA PHE A 100 -2.11 -1.28 -3.71
C PHE A 100 -1.46 -0.28 -4.68
N SER A 101 -0.54 -0.75 -5.54
CA SER A 101 0.13 0.04 -6.58
C SER A 101 0.77 1.31 -5.99
N ASP A 102 0.39 2.53 -6.41
CA ASP A 102 0.86 3.77 -5.78
C ASP A 102 0.53 3.84 -4.29
N GLY A 103 -0.59 3.27 -3.83
CA GLY A 103 -0.87 3.12 -2.40
C GLY A 103 0.14 2.23 -1.68
N GLY A 104 0.68 1.21 -2.36
CA GLY A 104 1.79 0.39 -1.87
C GLY A 104 3.09 1.20 -1.78
N ASN A 105 3.36 2.05 -2.76
CA ASN A 105 4.50 2.96 -2.76
C ASN A 105 4.40 3.97 -1.60
N VAL A 106 3.20 4.54 -1.39
CA VAL A 106 2.91 5.44 -0.25
C VAL A 106 3.10 4.72 1.09
N ALA A 107 2.65 3.47 1.20
CA ALA A 107 2.79 2.68 2.42
C ALA A 107 4.26 2.36 2.74
N LEU A 108 5.08 2.03 1.73
CA LEU A 108 6.52 1.85 1.87
C LEU A 108 7.23 3.14 2.30
N GLU A 109 6.91 4.26 1.65
CA GLU A 109 7.46 5.57 1.98
C GLU A 109 7.10 5.97 3.42
N LEU A 110 5.83 5.75 3.84
CA LEU A 110 5.39 5.96 5.22
C LEU A 110 6.21 5.11 6.20
N ALA A 111 6.37 3.82 5.93
CA ALA A 111 7.10 2.90 6.82
C ALA A 111 8.60 3.24 6.91
N VAL A 112 9.23 3.73 5.83
CA VAL A 112 10.62 4.20 5.83
C VAL A 112 10.78 5.48 6.64
N ARG A 113 9.87 6.44 6.47
CA ARG A 113 9.96 7.76 7.12
C ARG A 113 9.49 7.75 8.57
N ARG A 114 8.56 6.86 8.89
CA ARG A 114 7.93 6.71 10.21
C ARG A 114 7.83 5.23 10.59
N PRO A 115 8.98 4.56 10.86
CA PRO A 115 9.00 3.11 11.11
C PRO A 115 8.18 2.68 12.34
N ASP A 116 7.97 3.59 13.28
CA ASP A 116 7.14 3.41 14.46
C ASP A 116 5.63 3.50 14.20
N ARG A 117 5.20 3.89 12.98
CA ARG A 117 3.79 4.17 12.66
C ARG A 117 3.05 3.04 11.96
N VAL A 118 3.72 1.96 11.60
CA VAL A 118 3.12 0.81 10.92
C VAL A 118 3.39 -0.45 11.72
N ARG A 119 2.35 -1.17 12.10
CA ARG A 119 2.47 -2.44 12.82
C ARG A 119 2.81 -3.59 11.90
N ARG A 120 2.10 -3.72 10.79
CA ARG A 120 2.32 -4.67 9.70
C ARG A 120 1.98 -4.04 8.38
N LEU A 121 2.69 -4.44 7.35
CA LEU A 121 2.58 -3.86 6.03
C LEU A 121 2.22 -4.92 4.99
N VAL A 122 1.21 -4.67 4.18
CA VAL A 122 0.88 -5.46 2.98
C VAL A 122 1.01 -4.54 1.78
N VAL A 123 1.92 -4.84 0.87
CA VAL A 123 2.12 -4.08 -0.36
C VAL A 123 1.80 -4.94 -1.57
N VAL A 124 0.95 -4.43 -2.45
CA VAL A 124 0.43 -5.15 -3.60
C VAL A 124 0.81 -4.42 -4.87
N GLY A 125 1.63 -5.05 -5.72
CA GLY A 125 2.05 -4.48 -7.00
C GLY A 125 2.82 -3.16 -6.87
N ALA A 126 3.65 -3.00 -5.82
CA ALA A 126 4.43 -1.80 -5.56
C ALA A 126 5.78 -1.81 -6.31
N ASN A 127 6.29 -0.62 -6.58
CA ASN A 127 7.63 -0.42 -7.17
C ASN A 127 8.39 0.67 -6.40
N LEU A 128 9.72 0.67 -6.47
CA LEU A 128 10.58 1.63 -5.75
C LEU A 128 10.95 2.86 -6.61
N PHE A 129 10.95 2.68 -7.92
CA PHE A 129 11.24 3.72 -8.89
C PHE A 129 10.61 3.37 -10.25
N PRO A 130 10.42 4.34 -11.18
CA PRO A 130 9.72 4.11 -12.44
C PRO A 130 10.32 3.00 -13.31
N ALA A 131 11.66 2.79 -13.22
CA ALA A 131 12.33 1.71 -13.95
C ALA A 131 12.00 0.30 -13.42
N GLY A 132 11.27 0.19 -12.31
CA GLY A 132 10.74 -1.06 -11.79
C GLY A 132 9.55 -1.63 -12.57
N LEU A 133 8.97 -0.84 -13.47
CA LEU A 133 7.95 -1.32 -14.39
C LEU A 133 8.57 -2.09 -15.56
N THR A 134 7.86 -3.05 -16.13
CA THR A 134 8.30 -3.73 -17.35
C THR A 134 8.57 -2.72 -18.47
N VAL A 135 9.57 -2.98 -19.31
CA VAL A 135 10.05 -2.04 -20.36
C VAL A 135 8.90 -1.54 -21.25
N ARG A 136 7.96 -2.42 -21.62
CA ARG A 136 6.81 -2.06 -22.47
C ARG A 136 5.87 -1.08 -21.75
N VAL A 137 5.59 -1.34 -20.49
CA VAL A 137 4.71 -0.47 -19.67
C VAL A 137 5.38 0.87 -19.42
N GLN A 138 6.66 0.88 -19.07
CA GLN A 138 7.43 2.10 -18.87
C GLN A 138 7.47 3.00 -20.13
N ALA A 139 7.73 2.42 -21.30
CA ALA A 139 7.73 3.15 -22.56
C ALA A 139 6.34 3.77 -22.84
N ARG A 140 5.26 3.00 -22.60
CA ARG A 140 3.88 3.48 -22.78
C ARG A 140 3.55 4.62 -21.81
N VAL A 141 3.90 4.48 -20.54
CA VAL A 141 3.67 5.50 -19.50
C VAL A 141 4.40 6.79 -19.85
N ARG A 142 5.67 6.71 -20.27
CA ARG A 142 6.46 7.89 -20.69
C ARG A 142 5.87 8.59 -21.90
N ALA A 143 5.46 7.82 -22.92
CA ALA A 143 4.84 8.40 -24.12
C ALA A 143 3.52 9.10 -23.79
N LEU A 144 2.68 8.46 -22.99
CA LEU A 144 1.40 9.02 -22.58
C LEU A 144 1.58 10.26 -21.70
N HIS A 145 2.54 10.24 -20.78
CA HIS A 145 2.90 11.39 -19.96
C HIS A 145 3.33 12.59 -20.83
N ALA A 146 4.16 12.38 -21.83
CA ALA A 146 4.60 13.43 -22.74
C ALA A 146 3.41 14.04 -23.52
N VAL A 147 2.52 13.19 -24.06
CA VAL A 147 1.34 13.62 -24.82
C VAL A 147 0.35 14.39 -23.94
N VAL A 148 -0.05 13.77 -22.82
CA VAL A 148 -1.04 14.39 -21.90
C VAL A 148 -0.48 15.67 -21.28
N GLY A 149 0.81 15.69 -20.93
CA GLY A 149 1.49 16.87 -20.40
C GLY A 149 1.56 18.01 -21.42
N ALA A 150 1.78 17.72 -22.70
CA ALA A 150 1.73 18.73 -23.77
C ALA A 150 0.31 19.30 -23.95
N LEU A 151 -0.70 18.43 -23.98
CA LEU A 151 -2.10 18.84 -24.13
C LEU A 151 -2.60 19.64 -22.91
N ALA A 152 -2.16 19.31 -21.71
CA ALA A 152 -2.55 20.00 -20.48
C ALA A 152 -2.10 21.47 -20.40
N ARG A 153 -1.10 21.87 -21.26
CA ARG A 153 -0.68 23.26 -21.37
C ARG A 153 -1.74 24.15 -22.02
N VAL A 154 -2.54 23.57 -22.92
CA VAL A 154 -3.58 24.31 -23.67
C VAL A 154 -5.00 23.92 -23.25
N LEU A 155 -5.18 22.74 -22.61
CA LEU A 155 -6.45 22.23 -22.15
C LEU A 155 -6.46 22.08 -20.61
N PRO A 156 -6.98 23.08 -19.87
CA PRO A 156 -6.95 23.08 -18.40
C PRO A 156 -7.58 21.83 -17.76
N GLY A 157 -8.58 21.23 -18.38
CA GLY A 157 -9.23 20.00 -17.91
C GLY A 157 -8.31 18.77 -17.87
N LEU A 158 -7.17 18.81 -18.58
CA LEU A 158 -6.19 17.74 -18.57
C LEU A 158 -5.07 17.90 -17.51
N ARG A 159 -5.09 18.98 -16.70
CA ARG A 159 -4.06 19.21 -15.68
C ARG A 159 -4.03 18.08 -14.63
N ALA A 160 -5.16 17.72 -14.05
CA ALA A 160 -5.23 16.65 -13.06
C ALA A 160 -4.85 15.27 -13.66
N PRO A 161 -5.36 14.84 -14.84
CA PRO A 161 -4.83 13.66 -15.52
C PRO A 161 -3.32 13.71 -15.79
N ALA A 162 -2.77 14.87 -16.20
CA ALA A 162 -1.35 15.04 -16.45
C ALA A 162 -0.51 14.87 -15.17
N GLU A 163 -0.96 15.42 -14.05
CA GLU A 163 -0.29 15.25 -12.75
C GLU A 163 -0.28 13.80 -12.28
N ARG A 164 -1.40 13.07 -12.40
CA ARG A 164 -1.46 11.64 -12.08
C ARG A 164 -0.58 10.82 -13.02
N MET A 165 -0.51 11.19 -14.30
CA MET A 165 0.39 10.52 -15.23
C MET A 165 1.86 10.83 -14.92
N ALA A 166 2.18 12.06 -14.49
CA ALA A 166 3.51 12.43 -14.03
C ALA A 166 3.94 11.62 -12.80
N LEU A 167 3.01 11.36 -11.86
CA LEU A 167 3.25 10.49 -10.71
C LEU A 167 3.72 9.11 -11.17
N MET A 168 3.00 8.46 -12.09
CA MET A 168 3.40 7.15 -12.64
C MET A 168 4.72 7.17 -13.42
N ALA A 169 5.01 8.28 -14.12
CA ALA A 169 6.19 8.38 -15.00
C ALA A 169 7.47 8.74 -14.24
N CYS A 170 7.36 9.48 -13.12
CA CYS A 170 8.48 10.10 -12.42
C CYS A 170 8.65 9.63 -10.97
N GLU A 171 7.66 8.97 -10.42
CA GLU A 171 7.63 8.48 -9.04
C GLU A 171 7.35 6.95 -9.02
N PRO A 172 7.58 6.27 -7.89
CA PRO A 172 8.30 6.75 -6.72
C PRO A 172 9.80 6.96 -6.98
N ARG A 173 10.52 7.47 -5.96
CA ARG A 173 11.99 7.63 -5.98
C ARG A 173 12.56 7.14 -4.66
N LEU A 174 12.18 5.94 -4.26
CA LEU A 174 12.61 5.33 -3.00
C LEU A 174 13.89 4.55 -3.22
N ASP A 175 14.96 4.96 -2.51
CA ASP A 175 16.21 4.21 -2.51
C ASP A 175 16.00 2.86 -1.81
N PRO A 176 16.31 1.73 -2.47
CA PRO A 176 16.22 0.41 -1.87
C PRO A 176 16.96 0.28 -0.52
N ALA A 177 18.07 0.98 -0.34
CA ALA A 177 18.82 0.96 0.92
C ALA A 177 18.02 1.51 2.12
N LEU A 178 17.08 2.43 1.87
CA LEU A 178 16.24 2.99 2.92
C LEU A 178 15.20 1.99 3.45
N LEU A 179 14.88 0.93 2.70
CA LEU A 179 13.96 -0.12 3.14
C LEU A 179 14.49 -0.89 4.36
N ALA A 180 15.79 -0.87 4.62
CA ALA A 180 16.39 -1.41 5.85
C ALA A 180 15.85 -0.73 7.13
N ARG A 181 15.21 0.44 7.02
CA ARG A 181 14.58 1.16 8.14
C ARG A 181 13.16 0.66 8.45
N VAL A 182 12.55 -0.12 7.57
CA VAL A 182 11.20 -0.66 7.78
C VAL A 182 11.25 -1.74 8.84
N THR A 183 10.66 -1.47 10.00
CA THR A 183 10.60 -2.42 11.13
C THR A 183 9.35 -3.30 11.09
N ALA A 184 8.35 -2.91 10.30
CA ALA A 184 7.09 -3.64 10.16
C ALA A 184 7.31 -4.92 9.35
N PRO A 185 6.91 -6.11 9.85
CA PRO A 185 6.81 -7.30 9.03
C PRO A 185 5.97 -7.00 7.78
N THR A 186 6.46 -7.41 6.61
CA THR A 186 5.90 -6.99 5.32
C THR A 186 5.51 -8.19 4.47
N LEU A 187 4.27 -8.22 3.98
CA LEU A 187 3.82 -9.11 2.93
C LEU A 187 3.84 -8.37 1.59
N VAL A 188 4.64 -8.85 0.66
CA VAL A 188 4.66 -8.37 -0.73
C VAL A 188 3.84 -9.30 -1.58
N VAL A 189 2.81 -8.78 -2.26
CA VAL A 189 1.93 -9.57 -3.14
C VAL A 189 2.02 -9.03 -4.56
N VAL A 190 2.18 -9.90 -5.53
CA VAL A 190 2.30 -9.54 -6.94
C VAL A 190 1.60 -10.57 -7.82
N GLY A 191 1.01 -10.14 -8.93
CA GLY A 191 0.51 -11.07 -9.94
C GLY A 191 1.64 -11.69 -10.76
N GLU A 192 1.49 -12.94 -11.19
CA GLU A 192 2.44 -13.61 -12.11
C GLU A 192 2.68 -12.81 -13.39
N ARG A 193 1.68 -12.03 -13.85
CA ARG A 193 1.72 -11.19 -15.05
C ARG A 193 1.58 -9.72 -14.71
N ASP A 194 2.22 -9.30 -13.63
CA ASP A 194 2.16 -7.91 -13.16
C ASP A 194 2.88 -6.95 -14.13
N VAL A 195 2.53 -5.69 -14.06
CA VAL A 195 3.22 -4.59 -14.75
C VAL A 195 4.55 -4.23 -14.08
N VAL A 196 4.71 -4.58 -12.81
CA VAL A 196 5.98 -4.47 -12.08
C VAL A 196 6.86 -5.65 -12.45
N ASP A 197 8.12 -5.38 -12.77
CA ASP A 197 9.09 -6.40 -13.14
C ASP A 197 9.41 -7.33 -11.95
N HIS A 198 9.48 -8.64 -12.19
CA HIS A 198 9.75 -9.62 -11.12
C HIS A 198 11.13 -9.47 -10.49
N ALA A 199 12.15 -9.07 -11.26
CA ALA A 199 13.48 -8.81 -10.71
C ALA A 199 13.43 -7.59 -9.78
N HIS A 200 12.60 -6.58 -10.13
CA HIS A 200 12.36 -5.42 -9.28
C HIS A 200 11.59 -5.78 -8.01
N THR A 201 10.54 -6.61 -8.10
CA THR A 201 9.86 -7.16 -6.92
C THR A 201 10.84 -7.92 -6.02
N GLY A 202 11.73 -8.73 -6.62
CA GLY A 202 12.82 -9.41 -5.90
C GLY A 202 13.77 -8.43 -5.21
N LEU A 203 14.10 -7.29 -5.83
CA LEU A 203 14.92 -6.23 -5.20
C LEU A 203 14.19 -5.67 -3.98
N LEU A 204 12.90 -5.31 -4.11
CA LEU A 204 12.08 -4.79 -3.01
C LEU A 204 12.09 -5.77 -1.82
N VAL A 205 11.81 -7.05 -2.06
CA VAL A 205 11.77 -8.08 -1.01
C VAL A 205 13.11 -8.24 -0.31
N ARG A 206 14.22 -8.30 -1.06
CA ARG A 206 15.56 -8.45 -0.47
C ARG A 206 16.04 -7.22 0.31
N SER A 207 15.47 -6.06 0.04
CA SER A 207 15.82 -4.80 0.70
C SER A 207 15.07 -4.59 2.02
N LEU A 208 14.02 -5.35 2.28
CA LEU A 208 13.23 -5.32 3.52
C LEU A 208 13.82 -6.30 4.55
N PRO A 209 13.92 -5.91 5.84
CA PRO A 209 14.45 -6.79 6.89
C PRO A 209 13.60 -8.04 7.16
N ASP A 210 12.28 -7.90 7.14
CA ASP A 210 11.32 -8.99 7.37
C ASP A 210 10.23 -8.92 6.30
N ALA A 211 10.43 -9.67 5.21
CA ALA A 211 9.49 -9.68 4.08
C ALA A 211 9.18 -11.10 3.59
N ARG A 212 7.90 -11.31 3.30
CA ARG A 212 7.39 -12.50 2.64
C ARG A 212 6.83 -12.11 1.27
N LEU A 213 7.16 -12.90 0.23
CA LEU A 213 6.64 -12.73 -1.13
C LEU A 213 5.55 -13.75 -1.42
N GLU A 214 4.43 -13.27 -1.96
CA GLU A 214 3.36 -14.10 -2.55
C GLU A 214 3.16 -13.71 -4.01
N VAL A 215 3.35 -14.66 -4.92
CA VAL A 215 3.09 -14.50 -6.35
C VAL A 215 1.77 -15.18 -6.68
N VAL A 216 0.78 -14.40 -7.11
CA VAL A 216 -0.55 -14.93 -7.44
C VAL A 216 -0.55 -15.48 -8.87
N PRO A 217 -0.73 -16.81 -9.06
CA PRO A 217 -0.69 -17.43 -10.38
C PRO A 217 -1.79 -16.88 -11.30
N ARG A 218 -1.47 -16.72 -12.58
CA ARG A 218 -2.38 -16.29 -13.65
C ARG A 218 -3.09 -14.97 -13.39
N ALA A 219 -2.60 -14.14 -12.47
CA ALA A 219 -3.11 -12.82 -12.16
C ALA A 219 -2.22 -11.73 -12.75
N GLY A 220 -2.84 -10.59 -13.10
CA GLY A 220 -2.16 -9.35 -13.49
C GLY A 220 -2.05 -8.39 -12.32
N HIS A 221 -1.89 -7.11 -12.66
CA HIS A 221 -1.70 -6.03 -11.68
C HIS A 221 -2.92 -5.75 -10.80
N MET A 222 -4.13 -5.83 -11.34
CA MET A 222 -5.38 -5.41 -10.68
C MET A 222 -5.92 -6.43 -9.66
N LEU A 223 -5.05 -6.93 -8.77
CA LEU A 223 -5.40 -7.96 -7.78
C LEU A 223 -6.63 -7.64 -6.91
N PRO A 224 -6.82 -6.40 -6.41
CA PRO A 224 -8.02 -6.08 -5.61
C PRO A 224 -9.32 -6.28 -6.37
N ARG A 225 -9.31 -6.14 -7.70
CA ARG A 225 -10.47 -6.32 -8.57
C ARG A 225 -10.58 -7.74 -9.12
N ASP A 226 -9.46 -8.32 -9.56
CA ASP A 226 -9.43 -9.57 -10.32
C ASP A 226 -9.37 -10.81 -9.42
N ARG A 227 -8.82 -10.68 -8.20
CA ARG A 227 -8.64 -11.75 -7.19
C ARG A 227 -8.96 -11.25 -5.76
N PRO A 228 -10.08 -10.55 -5.53
CA PRO A 228 -10.37 -9.88 -4.25
C PRO A 228 -10.38 -10.85 -3.07
N ASP A 229 -11.02 -12.02 -3.22
CA ASP A 229 -11.15 -12.99 -2.12
C ASP A 229 -9.81 -13.59 -1.72
N LEU A 230 -8.97 -13.92 -2.72
CA LEU A 230 -7.63 -14.46 -2.47
C LEU A 230 -6.75 -13.40 -1.79
N LEU A 231 -6.75 -12.16 -2.32
CA LEU A 231 -5.95 -11.08 -1.74
C LEU A 231 -6.40 -10.74 -0.32
N ALA A 232 -7.71 -10.72 -0.07
CA ALA A 232 -8.25 -10.51 1.27
C ALA A 232 -7.84 -11.63 2.23
N SER A 233 -7.92 -12.89 1.79
CA SER A 233 -7.53 -14.06 2.60
C SER A 233 -6.03 -14.06 2.92
N LEU A 234 -5.16 -13.77 1.96
CA LEU A 234 -3.71 -13.61 2.16
C LEU A 234 -3.42 -12.50 3.17
N THR A 235 -4.10 -11.36 3.02
CA THR A 235 -3.97 -10.22 3.92
C THR A 235 -4.36 -10.59 5.35
N VAL A 236 -5.55 -11.15 5.55
CA VAL A 236 -6.04 -11.54 6.89
C VAL A 236 -5.15 -12.60 7.51
N GLY A 237 -4.75 -13.63 6.75
CA GLY A 237 -3.83 -14.67 7.20
C GLY A 237 -2.50 -14.10 7.68
N PHE A 238 -1.90 -13.17 6.93
CA PHE A 238 -0.66 -12.51 7.33
C PHE A 238 -0.86 -11.62 8.57
N LEU A 239 -1.93 -10.85 8.64
CA LEU A 239 -2.20 -9.96 9.77
C LEU A 239 -2.56 -10.70 11.07
N ALA A 240 -2.98 -11.96 10.99
CA ALA A 240 -3.29 -12.81 12.14
C ALA A 240 -2.05 -13.50 12.75
N THR A 241 -0.95 -13.64 11.98
CA THR A 241 0.29 -14.25 12.52
C THR A 241 0.85 -13.39 13.65
N GLY A 242 1.27 -13.99 14.78
CA GLY A 242 1.98 -13.29 15.86
C GLY A 242 3.31 -12.66 15.35
N PRO A 243 4.00 -11.86 16.15
CA PRO A 243 5.35 -11.40 15.80
C PRO A 243 6.19 -12.64 15.46
N THR A 244 6.90 -12.61 14.33
CA THR A 244 7.89 -13.63 14.01
C THR A 244 8.94 -13.61 15.11
N VAL A 245 8.94 -14.60 16.00
CA VAL A 245 10.04 -14.84 16.91
C VAL A 245 11.21 -15.26 16.01
N GLY A 246 12.16 -14.35 15.80
CA GLY A 246 13.41 -14.71 15.13
C GLY A 246 14.02 -15.92 15.80
N PRO A 247 14.85 -16.75 15.11
CA PRO A 247 15.43 -17.94 15.71
C PRO A 247 16.17 -17.52 16.97
N SER A 248 15.67 -17.96 18.11
CA SER A 248 16.33 -17.80 19.40
C SER A 248 17.72 -18.40 19.28
N GLY A 249 18.75 -17.56 19.33
CA GLY A 249 20.14 -18.00 19.39
C GLY A 249 20.26 -19.01 20.53
N GLY A 250 20.50 -20.27 20.17
CA GLY A 250 20.70 -21.35 21.12
C GLY A 250 21.83 -20.97 22.06
N SER A 251 21.51 -20.76 23.33
CA SER A 251 22.47 -20.74 24.41
C SER A 251 23.10 -22.14 24.47
N GLY A 252 24.30 -22.25 23.92
CA GLY A 252 25.14 -23.44 24.11
C GLY A 252 25.39 -23.66 25.59
N PRO A 253 25.52 -24.91 26.04
CA PRO A 253 25.77 -25.23 27.44
C PRO A 253 27.15 -24.68 27.87
N ALA A 254 27.16 -24.03 29.02
CA ALA A 254 28.39 -23.55 29.65
C ALA A 254 29.36 -24.73 29.93
N PRO A 255 30.68 -24.57 29.77
CA PRO A 255 31.64 -25.61 30.12
C PRO A 255 31.66 -25.83 31.64
N ALA A 256 31.56 -27.09 32.05
CA ALA A 256 31.71 -27.52 33.42
C ALA A 256 33.14 -27.21 33.93
N HIS A 257 33.24 -26.41 34.98
CA HIS A 257 34.50 -26.30 35.73
C HIS A 257 34.69 -27.56 36.56
N ASP A 258 35.69 -28.35 36.19
CA ASP A 258 36.19 -29.47 36.96
C ASP A 258 37.13 -28.89 38.06
N HIS A 259 36.77 -29.13 39.30
CA HIS A 259 37.68 -28.89 40.46
C HIS A 259 38.19 -30.24 40.88
N GLY A 260 39.48 -30.49 40.58
CA GLY A 260 40.36 -31.52 41.14
C GLY A 260 41.61 -30.88 41.65
#